data_6fc7d9c610c026ba1a0b58bbe40d0036
#
_entry.id   6fc7d9c610c026ba1a0b58bbe40d0036
#
_cell.length_a   1.000
_cell.length_b   1.000
_cell.length_c   1.000
_cell.angle_alpha   90.00
_cell.angle_beta   90.00
_cell.angle_gamma   90.00
#
_symmetry.space_group_name_H-M   'P 1'
#
loop_
_entity.id
_entity.type
_entity.pdbx_description
1 polymer ?
#
loop_
_entity_poly.entity_id
_entity_poly.type
_entity_poly.pdbx_seq_one_letter_code
_entity_poly.pdbx_strand_id
1 'polypeptide(L)'
;MKNLSTLILSLIMAVLSVFAGCQKNEPQAESQKQQPESYLNLVKACEEGKIFTSVDVASASKKTVRFDDGTSIDVNADDFEIFDCTEMSPLQVQAEGEYWTVGSIKLSVKVETSLQNKDASPVYVYYDYISIHMYLSNGVHLVSQKNWPERKNIPVIRIFTDGSASINDKKNYVSGSITVSDLEGLYTEEKVKNMRMGIRGRGNSTWSFPKKPWKVKLESKAELLGMPADKEWALLANYADRTLVRNIVAMKLSEICGFSWTPRMRSVEVYLNGEYQGVYTLCEHKKVSKDRVNIDLVSEDDNDGDAVTGGYYLEIEQQQDETTCWLTSMEVPMMFSDPEEPTAQQYEYIRNLFDSFETALRNNDWSEETGYPKYIDVDSFINYYIVQELVKNIDGNLRKSSFITKERGKKMEMYHLWDFDLTLGNCGYFEAGVGNGPENFWIKQYKWYPYLFADPAFVEKLKNRWNELMPELEKIPDFIDAQVYALGDAVDRNFQRWSINESVDWVQFPSRGSYKKEVAYLKKFYSGRLKWLNTELNRL
;
A
#
# COMPACT_ATOMS: atom_id res chain seq x y z
N MET A 1 -44.95 -9.45 -21.17
CA MET A 1 -43.69 -9.15 -21.88
C MET A 1 -43.46 -7.66 -22.18
N LYS A 2 -44.49 -6.81 -22.36
CA LYS A 2 -44.30 -5.35 -22.58
C LYS A 2 -43.93 -4.56 -21.32
N ASN A 3 -44.16 -5.08 -20.11
CA ASN A 3 -43.88 -4.36 -18.87
C ASN A 3 -42.43 -4.57 -18.34
N LEU A 4 -41.75 -5.62 -18.80
CA LEU A 4 -40.37 -5.92 -18.37
C LEU A 4 -39.33 -5.01 -19.07
N SER A 5 -39.57 -4.72 -20.38
CA SER A 5 -38.74 -3.80 -21.13
C SER A 5 -38.84 -2.36 -20.62
N THR A 6 -39.98 -1.97 -20.09
CA THR A 6 -40.21 -0.62 -19.52
C THR A 6 -39.52 -0.45 -18.16
N LEU A 7 -39.42 -1.52 -17.35
CA LEU A 7 -38.72 -1.50 -16.06
C LEU A 7 -37.20 -1.48 -16.24
N ILE A 8 -36.69 -2.22 -17.22
CA ILE A 8 -35.26 -2.25 -17.59
C ILE A 8 -34.85 -0.88 -18.17
N LEU A 9 -35.68 -0.28 -19.03
CA LEU A 9 -35.43 1.05 -19.58
C LEU A 9 -35.46 2.15 -18.48
N SER A 10 -36.33 2.03 -17.48
CA SER A 10 -36.39 2.99 -16.37
C SER A 10 -35.20 2.86 -15.41
N LEU A 11 -34.64 1.66 -15.23
CA LEU A 11 -33.42 1.46 -14.43
C LEU A 11 -32.18 1.98 -15.16
N ILE A 12 -32.11 1.78 -16.47
CA ILE A 12 -31.02 2.31 -17.32
C ILE A 12 -31.11 3.84 -17.45
N MET A 13 -32.30 4.40 -17.52
CA MET A 13 -32.52 5.84 -17.51
C MET A 13 -32.21 6.46 -16.15
N ALA A 14 -32.40 5.74 -15.04
CA ALA A 14 -32.00 6.19 -13.71
C ALA A 14 -30.48 6.25 -13.54
N VAL A 15 -29.74 5.34 -14.16
CA VAL A 15 -28.26 5.37 -14.19
C VAL A 15 -27.76 6.50 -15.10
N LEU A 16 -28.47 6.81 -16.18
CA LEU A 16 -28.16 7.95 -17.06
C LEU A 16 -28.59 9.31 -16.46
N SER A 17 -29.63 9.37 -15.62
CA SER A 17 -30.14 10.61 -15.04
C SER A 17 -29.37 11.07 -13.79
N VAL A 18 -28.62 10.23 -13.13
CA VAL A 18 -27.67 10.64 -12.07
C VAL A 18 -26.49 11.43 -12.64
N PHE A 19 -26.16 11.26 -13.94
CA PHE A 19 -25.17 12.08 -14.64
C PHE A 19 -25.74 13.37 -15.28
N ALA A 20 -27.07 13.55 -15.27
CA ALA A 20 -27.73 14.73 -15.88
C ALA A 20 -28.19 15.80 -14.89
N GLY A 21 -27.98 15.62 -13.60
CA GLY A 21 -28.57 16.45 -12.52
C GLY A 21 -27.74 17.66 -12.05
N CYS A 22 -26.63 18.01 -12.67
CA CYS A 22 -25.86 19.21 -12.35
C CYS A 22 -25.59 20.05 -13.60
N GLN A 23 -26.63 20.70 -14.13
CA GLN A 23 -26.42 21.81 -15.08
C GLN A 23 -26.77 23.14 -14.42
N LYS A 24 -25.72 23.88 -14.03
CA LYS A 24 -25.64 25.34 -14.19
C LYS A 24 -24.17 25.76 -14.10
N ASN A 25 -23.69 26.27 -15.22
CA ASN A 25 -22.43 26.90 -15.57
C ASN A 25 -21.49 25.99 -16.38
N GLU A 26 -21.56 26.17 -17.70
CA GLU A 26 -20.60 25.59 -18.63
C GLU A 26 -19.20 26.17 -18.40
N PRO A 27 -18.20 25.28 -18.38
CA PRO A 27 -17.02 25.44 -19.22
C PRO A 27 -16.85 24.23 -20.14
N GLN A 28 -16.38 24.52 -21.32
CA GLN A 28 -15.91 23.69 -22.44
C GLN A 28 -15.82 22.17 -22.24
N ALA A 29 -16.42 21.45 -23.19
CA ALA A 29 -16.44 20.02 -23.45
C ALA A 29 -15.33 19.19 -22.77
N GLU A 30 -15.64 18.59 -21.62
CA GLU A 30 -14.97 17.39 -21.16
C GLU A 30 -15.36 16.24 -22.09
N SER A 31 -14.35 15.62 -22.72
CA SER A 31 -14.52 14.37 -23.45
C SER A 31 -15.11 13.34 -22.47
N GLN A 32 -16.34 12.91 -22.69
CA GLN A 32 -16.94 11.77 -22.03
C GLN A 32 -15.97 10.59 -22.17
N LYS A 33 -15.37 10.15 -21.06
CA LYS A 33 -14.55 8.95 -21.03
C LYS A 33 -15.43 7.78 -21.45
N GLN A 34 -15.22 7.27 -22.66
CA GLN A 34 -15.93 6.10 -23.17
C GLN A 34 -15.69 4.92 -22.25
N GLN A 35 -16.76 4.26 -21.81
CA GLN A 35 -16.66 2.98 -21.12
C GLN A 35 -16.00 1.96 -22.05
N PRO A 36 -15.25 0.95 -21.49
CA PRO A 36 -14.61 -0.07 -22.31
C PRO A 36 -15.61 -0.74 -23.25
N GLU A 37 -15.22 -0.94 -24.49
CA GLU A 37 -16.08 -1.53 -25.53
C GLU A 37 -16.60 -2.92 -25.13
N SER A 38 -15.77 -3.71 -24.45
CA SER A 38 -16.14 -5.02 -23.91
C SER A 38 -17.29 -4.94 -22.91
N TYR A 39 -17.30 -3.91 -22.05
CA TYR A 39 -18.39 -3.67 -21.10
C TYR A 39 -19.69 -3.30 -21.82
N LEU A 40 -19.62 -2.38 -22.78
CA LEU A 40 -20.78 -1.96 -23.54
C LEU A 40 -21.41 -3.13 -24.33
N ASN A 41 -20.58 -4.00 -24.89
CA ASN A 41 -21.03 -5.20 -25.59
C ASN A 41 -21.71 -6.20 -24.64
N LEU A 42 -21.19 -6.33 -23.38
CA LEU A 42 -21.80 -7.18 -22.36
C LEU A 42 -23.18 -6.64 -21.94
N VAL A 43 -23.28 -5.35 -21.68
CA VAL A 43 -24.56 -4.68 -21.35
C VAL A 43 -25.56 -4.85 -22.48
N LYS A 44 -25.14 -4.63 -23.73
CA LYS A 44 -25.97 -4.77 -24.91
C LYS A 44 -26.50 -6.20 -25.08
N ALA A 45 -25.66 -7.20 -24.87
CA ALA A 45 -26.09 -8.60 -24.94
C ALA A 45 -27.18 -8.91 -23.88
N CYS A 46 -27.04 -8.39 -22.66
CA CYS A 46 -28.08 -8.53 -21.62
C CYS A 46 -29.36 -7.77 -21.97
N GLU A 47 -29.27 -6.58 -22.57
CA GLU A 47 -30.43 -5.82 -23.06
C GLU A 47 -31.17 -6.55 -24.19
N GLU A 48 -30.45 -7.29 -25.02
CA GLU A 48 -30.99 -8.17 -26.06
C GLU A 48 -31.61 -9.45 -25.49
N GLY A 49 -31.54 -9.68 -24.17
CA GLY A 49 -32.14 -10.79 -23.47
C GLY A 49 -31.32 -12.08 -23.48
N LYS A 50 -30.03 -12.01 -23.80
CA LYS A 50 -29.11 -13.14 -23.74
C LYS A 50 -28.83 -13.55 -22.32
N ILE A 51 -28.77 -14.82 -22.03
CA ILE A 51 -28.54 -15.39 -20.69
C ILE A 51 -27.13 -15.95 -20.61
N PHE A 52 -26.42 -15.60 -19.54
CA PHE A 52 -25.06 -16.13 -19.27
C PHE A 52 -25.13 -17.63 -19.00
N THR A 53 -24.29 -18.41 -19.67
CA THR A 53 -24.16 -19.85 -19.45
C THR A 53 -22.85 -20.28 -18.83
N SER A 54 -21.76 -19.59 -19.18
CA SER A 54 -20.44 -19.80 -18.59
C SER A 54 -19.50 -18.63 -18.85
N VAL A 55 -18.41 -18.56 -18.07
CA VAL A 55 -17.30 -17.67 -18.31
C VAL A 55 -16.02 -18.49 -18.43
N ASP A 56 -15.43 -18.53 -19.61
CA ASP A 56 -14.18 -19.24 -19.86
C ASP A 56 -13.00 -18.31 -19.60
N VAL A 57 -12.05 -18.75 -18.81
CA VAL A 57 -10.80 -18.03 -18.53
C VAL A 57 -9.77 -18.39 -19.59
N ALA A 58 -9.69 -17.63 -20.67
CA ALA A 58 -8.72 -17.87 -21.74
C ALA A 58 -7.29 -17.48 -21.35
N SER A 59 -7.13 -16.47 -20.49
CA SER A 59 -5.85 -16.06 -19.90
C SER A 59 -6.12 -15.14 -18.70
N ALA A 60 -5.06 -14.78 -17.96
CA ALA A 60 -5.16 -13.81 -16.86
C ALA A 60 -5.72 -12.44 -17.30
N SER A 61 -5.55 -12.06 -18.56
CA SER A 61 -6.00 -10.78 -19.12
C SER A 61 -7.26 -10.88 -20.00
N LYS A 62 -7.75 -12.07 -20.28
CA LYS A 62 -8.89 -12.27 -21.21
C LYS A 62 -9.82 -13.35 -20.70
N LYS A 63 -11.09 -13.00 -20.50
CA LYS A 63 -12.18 -13.92 -20.21
C LYS A 63 -13.21 -13.89 -21.34
N THR A 64 -13.80 -15.03 -21.64
CA THR A 64 -14.84 -15.17 -22.66
C THR A 64 -16.15 -15.51 -21.95
N VAL A 65 -17.12 -14.61 -22.00
CA VAL A 65 -18.46 -14.81 -21.48
C VAL A 65 -19.31 -15.49 -22.58
N ARG A 66 -19.93 -16.64 -22.27
CA ARG A 66 -20.80 -17.38 -23.20
C ARG A 66 -22.26 -17.19 -22.85
N PHE A 67 -23.09 -17.19 -23.88
CA PHE A 67 -24.53 -17.01 -23.75
C PHE A 67 -25.29 -18.28 -24.21
N ASP A 68 -26.57 -18.36 -23.83
CA ASP A 68 -27.49 -19.44 -24.14
C ASP A 68 -27.79 -19.61 -25.65
N ASP A 69 -27.62 -18.53 -26.42
CA ASP A 69 -27.75 -18.54 -27.88
C ASP A 69 -26.49 -19.04 -28.60
N GLY A 70 -25.48 -19.50 -27.88
CA GLY A 70 -24.18 -19.95 -28.38
C GLY A 70 -23.21 -18.87 -28.79
N THR A 71 -23.58 -17.58 -28.64
CA THR A 71 -22.65 -16.45 -28.88
C THR A 71 -21.73 -16.24 -27.67
N SER A 72 -20.65 -15.50 -27.87
CA SER A 72 -19.72 -15.16 -26.80
C SER A 72 -19.16 -13.76 -26.97
N ILE A 73 -18.76 -13.15 -25.86
CA ILE A 73 -18.11 -11.86 -25.80
C ILE A 73 -16.80 -12.00 -25.02
N ASP A 74 -15.72 -11.52 -25.61
CA ASP A 74 -14.43 -11.44 -24.94
C ASP A 74 -14.37 -10.17 -24.09
N VAL A 75 -14.06 -10.37 -22.81
CA VAL A 75 -13.93 -9.30 -21.83
C VAL A 75 -12.48 -9.17 -21.43
N ASN A 76 -11.96 -7.97 -21.53
CA ASN A 76 -10.58 -7.70 -21.13
C ASN A 76 -10.51 -7.48 -19.62
N ALA A 77 -9.80 -8.36 -18.92
CA ALA A 77 -9.65 -8.30 -17.47
C ALA A 77 -8.84 -7.07 -16.98
N ASP A 78 -8.14 -6.37 -17.89
CA ASP A 78 -7.40 -5.16 -17.54
C ASP A 78 -8.31 -3.94 -17.34
N ASP A 79 -9.56 -4.00 -17.80
CA ASP A 79 -10.53 -2.91 -17.68
C ASP A 79 -11.29 -2.91 -16.35
N PHE A 80 -11.39 -4.09 -15.67
CA PHE A 80 -12.08 -4.26 -14.37
C PHE A 80 -11.70 -5.59 -13.72
N GLU A 81 -11.85 -5.69 -12.40
CA GLU A 81 -11.74 -6.98 -11.71
C GLU A 81 -12.97 -7.83 -12.01
N ILE A 82 -12.72 -9.01 -12.57
CA ILE A 82 -13.74 -9.92 -13.01
C ILE A 82 -13.66 -11.19 -12.15
N PHE A 83 -14.75 -11.51 -11.43
CA PHE A 83 -14.91 -12.74 -10.69
C PHE A 83 -15.90 -13.64 -11.39
N ASP A 84 -15.47 -14.86 -11.67
CA ASP A 84 -16.34 -15.92 -12.13
C ASP A 84 -16.90 -16.67 -10.93
N CYS A 85 -18.22 -16.63 -10.75
CA CYS A 85 -18.86 -17.31 -9.63
C CYS A 85 -18.93 -18.84 -9.82
N THR A 86 -18.58 -19.36 -11.00
CA THR A 86 -18.50 -20.81 -11.27
C THR A 86 -17.14 -21.39 -10.88
N GLU A 87 -16.09 -20.58 -10.81
CA GLU A 87 -14.82 -20.94 -10.20
C GLU A 87 -14.83 -20.50 -8.73
N MET A 88 -14.15 -21.23 -7.85
CA MET A 88 -14.00 -20.84 -6.45
C MET A 88 -13.27 -19.47 -6.39
N SER A 89 -14.07 -18.42 -6.51
CA SER A 89 -13.60 -17.05 -6.36
C SER A 89 -13.24 -16.81 -4.89
N PRO A 90 -12.19 -16.03 -4.58
CA PRO A 90 -11.93 -15.61 -3.21
C PRO A 90 -13.10 -14.80 -2.61
N LEU A 91 -13.97 -14.23 -3.44
CA LEU A 91 -15.20 -13.59 -3.00
C LEU A 91 -16.38 -14.55 -3.17
N GLN A 92 -16.87 -15.09 -2.05
CA GLN A 92 -18.09 -15.89 -2.06
C GLN A 92 -19.29 -14.97 -2.27
N VAL A 93 -20.12 -15.32 -3.27
CA VAL A 93 -21.42 -14.69 -3.46
C VAL A 93 -22.47 -15.56 -2.79
N GLN A 94 -23.18 -15.01 -1.83
CA GLN A 94 -24.19 -15.75 -1.08
C GLN A 94 -25.38 -14.86 -0.72
N ALA A 95 -26.51 -15.49 -0.44
CA ALA A 95 -27.66 -14.81 0.13
C ALA A 95 -27.53 -14.81 1.66
N GLU A 96 -27.46 -13.63 2.27
CA GLU A 96 -27.50 -13.46 3.70
C GLU A 96 -28.82 -12.79 4.11
N GLY A 97 -29.75 -13.62 4.61
CA GLY A 97 -31.11 -13.17 4.87
C GLY A 97 -31.82 -12.72 3.60
N GLU A 98 -32.28 -11.48 3.56
CA GLU A 98 -33.00 -10.91 2.43
C GLU A 98 -32.10 -10.30 1.34
N TYR A 99 -30.77 -10.26 1.53
CA TYR A 99 -29.84 -9.53 0.66
C TYR A 99 -28.73 -10.41 0.12
N TRP A 100 -28.23 -10.07 -1.05
CA TRP A 100 -27.02 -10.65 -1.58
C TRP A 100 -25.78 -10.07 -0.88
N THR A 101 -24.79 -10.93 -0.62
CA THR A 101 -23.45 -10.55 -0.16
C THR A 101 -22.40 -11.03 -1.15
N VAL A 102 -21.36 -10.20 -1.34
CA VAL A 102 -20.17 -10.51 -2.14
C VAL A 102 -18.97 -10.33 -1.22
N GLY A 103 -18.37 -11.43 -0.78
CA GLY A 103 -17.40 -11.40 0.29
C GLY A 103 -18.01 -10.84 1.58
N SER A 104 -17.40 -9.79 2.14
CA SER A 104 -17.92 -9.09 3.33
C SER A 104 -18.92 -7.97 3.01
N ILE A 105 -19.21 -7.70 1.73
CA ILE A 105 -20.01 -6.56 1.30
C ILE A 105 -21.46 -6.98 1.09
N LYS A 106 -22.36 -6.43 1.90
CA LYS A 106 -23.79 -6.60 1.73
C LYS A 106 -24.29 -5.65 0.65
N LEU A 107 -24.96 -6.21 -0.38
CA LEU A 107 -25.55 -5.43 -1.45
C LEU A 107 -26.87 -4.78 -0.98
N SER A 108 -27.22 -3.63 -1.56
CA SER A 108 -28.54 -3.00 -1.35
C SER A 108 -29.68 -3.73 -2.07
N VAL A 109 -29.37 -4.76 -2.83
CA VAL A 109 -30.34 -5.53 -3.62
C VAL A 109 -30.84 -6.72 -2.83
N LYS A 110 -32.18 -6.80 -2.66
CA LYS A 110 -32.84 -7.96 -2.01
C LYS A 110 -32.87 -9.17 -2.93
N VAL A 111 -32.65 -10.34 -2.35
CA VAL A 111 -32.74 -11.62 -3.05
C VAL A 111 -34.13 -11.83 -3.68
N GLU A 112 -35.21 -11.50 -2.95
CA GLU A 112 -36.57 -11.66 -3.42
C GLU A 112 -36.95 -10.78 -4.62
N THR A 113 -36.43 -9.56 -4.71
CA THR A 113 -36.72 -8.64 -5.82
C THR A 113 -35.96 -9.00 -7.09
N SER A 114 -34.88 -9.77 -6.98
CA SER A 114 -34.12 -10.26 -8.13
C SER A 114 -34.67 -11.58 -8.68
N LEU A 115 -35.48 -12.30 -7.91
CA LEU A 115 -35.98 -13.63 -8.22
C LEU A 115 -37.44 -13.60 -8.66
N GLN A 116 -37.72 -13.06 -9.84
CA GLN A 116 -38.98 -13.48 -10.54
C GLN A 116 -38.92 -14.94 -11.05
N ASN A 117 -37.76 -15.58 -10.99
CA ASN A 117 -37.54 -17.02 -11.18
C ASN A 117 -36.65 -17.52 -10.03
N LYS A 118 -37.15 -18.49 -9.27
CA LYS A 118 -36.50 -19.09 -8.08
C LYS A 118 -35.17 -19.78 -8.34
N ASP A 119 -34.75 -19.91 -9.60
CA ASP A 119 -33.56 -20.68 -10.03
C ASP A 119 -32.41 -19.81 -10.54
N ALA A 120 -32.51 -18.48 -10.43
CA ALA A 120 -31.44 -17.59 -10.89
C ALA A 120 -30.31 -17.53 -9.87
N SER A 121 -29.12 -17.99 -10.26
CA SER A 121 -27.91 -17.95 -9.46
C SER A 121 -26.92 -16.90 -10.01
N PRO A 122 -26.07 -16.29 -9.17
CA PRO A 122 -24.98 -15.45 -9.66
C PRO A 122 -24.02 -16.24 -10.54
N VAL A 123 -23.74 -15.73 -11.74
CA VAL A 123 -22.84 -16.37 -12.71
C VAL A 123 -21.57 -15.56 -12.86
N TYR A 124 -21.68 -14.26 -12.65
CA TYR A 124 -20.59 -13.34 -12.91
C TYR A 124 -20.70 -12.10 -12.04
N VAL A 125 -19.62 -11.74 -11.33
CA VAL A 125 -19.52 -10.52 -10.53
C VAL A 125 -18.26 -9.79 -10.94
N TYR A 126 -18.37 -8.50 -11.19
CA TYR A 126 -17.22 -7.62 -11.22
C TYR A 126 -17.49 -6.40 -10.35
N TYR A 127 -16.42 -5.76 -9.87
CA TYR A 127 -16.55 -4.56 -9.09
C TYR A 127 -15.40 -3.59 -9.37
N ASP A 128 -15.72 -2.34 -9.22
CA ASP A 128 -14.74 -1.28 -9.08
C ASP A 128 -14.81 -0.67 -7.67
N TYR A 129 -14.05 0.38 -7.39
CA TYR A 129 -14.05 0.99 -6.06
C TYR A 129 -15.35 1.72 -5.69
N ILE A 130 -16.29 1.87 -6.63
CA ILE A 130 -17.58 2.56 -6.42
C ILE A 130 -18.75 1.58 -6.39
N SER A 131 -18.76 0.59 -7.29
CA SER A 131 -19.93 -0.24 -7.57
C SER A 131 -19.59 -1.72 -7.63
N ILE A 132 -20.57 -2.55 -7.28
CA ILE A 132 -20.57 -3.99 -7.49
C ILE A 132 -21.63 -4.32 -8.53
N HIS A 133 -21.26 -5.07 -9.53
CA HIS A 133 -22.10 -5.51 -10.63
C HIS A 133 -22.22 -7.03 -10.57
N MET A 134 -23.43 -7.54 -10.51
CA MET A 134 -23.71 -8.99 -10.47
C MET A 134 -24.63 -9.36 -11.62
N TYR A 135 -24.26 -10.37 -12.40
CA TYR A 135 -25.08 -10.97 -13.43
C TYR A 135 -25.59 -12.31 -12.95
N LEU A 136 -26.89 -12.54 -13.12
CA LEU A 136 -27.55 -13.78 -12.75
C LEU A 136 -27.71 -14.67 -13.98
N SER A 137 -27.88 -15.99 -13.76
CA SER A 137 -28.09 -16.99 -14.82
C SER A 137 -29.34 -16.76 -15.70
N ASN A 138 -30.25 -15.93 -15.24
CA ASN A 138 -31.45 -15.53 -16.02
C ASN A 138 -31.23 -14.22 -16.82
N GLY A 139 -30.00 -13.73 -16.93
CA GLY A 139 -29.64 -12.49 -17.63
C GLY A 139 -29.90 -11.19 -16.86
N VAL A 140 -30.38 -11.27 -15.62
CA VAL A 140 -30.58 -10.06 -14.79
C VAL A 140 -29.23 -9.50 -14.36
N HIS A 141 -29.03 -8.20 -14.59
CA HIS A 141 -27.87 -7.44 -14.13
C HIS A 141 -28.26 -6.58 -12.93
N LEU A 142 -27.62 -6.83 -11.80
CA LEU A 142 -27.80 -6.09 -10.55
C LEU A 142 -26.59 -5.19 -10.34
N VAL A 143 -26.86 -3.95 -9.98
CA VAL A 143 -25.81 -2.96 -9.62
C VAL A 143 -26.07 -2.47 -8.21
N SER A 144 -25.09 -2.56 -7.36
CA SER A 144 -25.12 -1.96 -6.02
C SER A 144 -23.91 -1.07 -5.84
N GLN A 145 -24.13 0.15 -5.39
CA GLN A 145 -23.04 0.98 -4.93
C GLN A 145 -22.51 0.43 -3.61
N LYS A 146 -21.19 0.44 -3.44
CA LYS A 146 -20.58 0.16 -2.14
C LYS A 146 -21.05 1.24 -1.15
N ASN A 147 -21.48 0.81 0.03
CA ASN A 147 -21.91 1.74 1.10
C ASN A 147 -20.69 2.38 1.74
N TRP A 148 -20.10 3.33 1.04
CA TRP A 148 -19.07 4.18 1.61
C TRP A 148 -19.71 5.25 2.52
N PRO A 149 -19.04 5.62 3.63
CA PRO A 149 -19.45 6.78 4.40
C PRO A 149 -19.45 8.03 3.50
N GLU A 150 -20.21 9.05 3.90
CA GLU A 150 -20.19 10.33 3.19
C GLU A 150 -18.74 10.78 2.95
N ARG A 151 -18.45 11.14 1.69
CA ARG A 151 -17.10 11.48 1.27
C ARG A 151 -16.73 12.86 1.77
N LYS A 152 -15.65 12.92 2.51
CA LYS A 152 -15.09 14.15 3.06
C LYS A 152 -13.82 14.54 2.32
N ASN A 153 -13.52 15.83 2.27
CA ASN A 153 -12.26 16.32 1.73
C ASN A 153 -11.10 15.95 2.66
N ILE A 154 -9.99 15.48 2.08
CA ILE A 154 -8.77 15.23 2.86
C ILE A 154 -8.20 16.54 3.43
N PRO A 155 -7.45 16.47 4.54
CA PRO A 155 -6.87 17.67 5.16
C PRO A 155 -5.91 18.42 4.23
N VAL A 156 -5.78 19.72 4.48
CA VAL A 156 -4.93 20.61 3.69
C VAL A 156 -3.80 21.18 4.55
N ILE A 157 -2.58 21.10 4.04
CA ILE A 157 -1.38 21.73 4.62
C ILE A 157 -0.98 22.92 3.75
N ARG A 158 -0.88 24.09 4.37
CA ARG A 158 -0.36 25.32 3.75
C ARG A 158 0.97 25.71 4.38
N ILE A 159 1.98 25.83 3.55
CA ILE A 159 3.34 26.19 3.95
C ILE A 159 3.70 27.51 3.26
N PHE A 160 4.20 28.45 4.06
CA PHE A 160 4.75 29.70 3.56
C PHE A 160 6.20 29.83 4.06
N THR A 161 7.15 29.86 3.14
CA THR A 161 8.55 30.14 3.45
C THR A 161 8.78 31.64 3.60
N ASP A 162 9.69 32.04 4.48
CA ASP A 162 10.00 33.45 4.68
C ASP A 162 10.52 34.06 3.37
N GLY A 163 9.92 35.17 2.96
CA GLY A 163 10.24 35.84 1.70
C GLY A 163 9.97 34.98 0.45
N SER A 164 9.10 33.97 0.55
CA SER A 164 8.85 32.99 -0.52
C SER A 164 10.12 32.28 -1.01
N ALA A 165 11.09 32.05 -0.10
CA ALA A 165 12.36 31.41 -0.42
C ALA A 165 12.16 29.98 -0.95
N SER A 166 12.91 29.63 -1.99
CA SER A 166 12.89 28.31 -2.61
C SER A 166 13.57 27.25 -1.74
N ILE A 167 13.05 26.03 -1.77
CA ILE A 167 13.62 24.86 -1.07
C ILE A 167 14.50 24.12 -2.07
N ASN A 168 15.82 24.31 -2.00
CA ASN A 168 16.75 23.89 -3.05
C ASN A 168 17.64 22.71 -2.68
N ASP A 169 17.72 22.33 -1.40
CA ASP A 169 18.60 21.26 -0.96
C ASP A 169 18.02 20.41 0.18
N LYS A 170 18.74 19.34 0.55
CA LYS A 170 18.38 18.39 1.60
C LYS A 170 19.06 18.66 2.95
N LYS A 171 19.96 19.63 3.04
CA LYS A 171 20.77 19.89 4.25
C LYS A 171 20.24 21.09 5.04
N ASN A 172 19.99 22.18 4.35
CA ASN A 172 19.63 23.45 4.98
C ASN A 172 18.13 23.61 5.10
N TYR A 173 17.66 23.97 6.29
CA TYR A 173 16.27 24.32 6.49
C TYR A 173 15.96 25.73 6.05
N VAL A 174 14.92 25.89 5.24
CA VAL A 174 14.30 27.18 4.94
C VAL A 174 13.25 27.45 6.01
N SER A 175 13.34 28.62 6.67
CA SER A 175 12.38 29.03 7.69
C SER A 175 11.05 29.43 7.07
N GLY A 176 9.97 29.25 7.85
CA GLY A 176 8.63 29.58 7.39
C GLY A 176 7.56 29.29 8.43
N SER A 177 6.34 29.18 7.96
CA SER A 177 5.19 28.79 8.78
C SER A 177 4.35 27.72 8.11
N ILE A 178 3.66 26.92 8.93
CA ILE A 178 2.76 25.86 8.50
C ILE A 178 1.37 26.05 9.13
N THR A 179 0.35 25.79 8.34
CA THR A 179 -1.04 25.66 8.79
C THR A 179 -1.55 24.29 8.34
N VAL A 180 -2.10 23.53 9.28
CA VAL A 180 -2.77 22.26 9.01
C VAL A 180 -4.27 22.45 9.24
N SER A 181 -5.07 22.08 8.27
CA SER A 181 -6.54 22.29 8.29
C SER A 181 -7.23 20.96 8.01
N ASP A 182 -7.92 20.43 9.00
CA ASP A 182 -8.85 19.30 8.89
C ASP A 182 -10.27 19.84 9.06
N LEU A 183 -10.79 20.49 8.00
CA LEU A 183 -12.04 21.25 8.07
C LEU A 183 -13.26 20.36 8.33
N GLU A 184 -13.17 19.09 7.97
CA GLU A 184 -14.25 18.12 8.11
C GLU A 184 -14.09 17.18 9.31
N GLY A 185 -13.04 17.40 10.12
CA GLY A 185 -12.77 16.66 11.36
C GLY A 185 -12.56 15.17 11.12
N LEU A 186 -11.81 14.79 10.06
CA LEU A 186 -11.49 13.40 9.77
C LEU A 186 -10.63 12.74 10.84
N TYR A 187 -9.71 13.51 11.41
CA TYR A 187 -8.68 13.00 12.34
C TYR A 187 -8.64 13.75 13.66
N THR A 188 -8.86 15.07 13.64
CA THR A 188 -8.77 15.93 14.84
C THR A 188 -9.53 17.24 14.66
N GLU A 189 -10.03 17.79 15.75
CA GLU A 189 -10.54 19.18 15.80
C GLU A 189 -9.41 20.17 16.11
N GLU A 190 -8.23 19.70 16.53
CA GLU A 190 -7.10 20.54 16.83
C GLU A 190 -6.54 21.19 15.57
N LYS A 191 -6.25 22.50 15.67
CA LYS A 191 -5.84 23.32 14.53
C LYS A 191 -4.42 23.84 14.76
N VAL A 192 -3.49 23.41 13.93
CA VAL A 192 -2.17 24.04 13.82
C VAL A 192 -2.28 25.21 12.86
N LYS A 193 -2.10 26.44 13.36
CA LYS A 193 -2.24 27.66 12.57
C LYS A 193 -1.00 28.54 12.67
N ASN A 194 -0.38 28.83 11.51
CA ASN A 194 0.79 29.70 11.38
C ASN A 194 1.95 29.35 12.34
N MET A 195 2.12 28.05 12.63
CA MET A 195 3.23 27.60 13.48
C MET A 195 4.56 27.79 12.75
N ARG A 196 5.55 28.35 13.42
CA ARG A 196 6.91 28.47 12.87
C ARG A 196 7.51 27.09 12.63
N MET A 197 8.22 26.94 11.53
CA MET A 197 8.89 25.68 11.16
C MET A 197 10.08 25.94 10.23
N GLY A 198 10.92 24.92 10.10
CA GLY A 198 11.87 24.78 9.00
C GLY A 198 11.42 23.70 8.04
N ILE A 199 11.68 23.89 6.75
CA ILE A 199 11.41 22.89 5.70
C ILE A 199 12.66 22.70 4.84
N ARG A 200 12.93 21.47 4.45
CA ARG A 200 14.01 21.11 3.53
C ARG A 200 13.64 19.93 2.65
N GLY A 201 14.39 19.72 1.59
CA GLY A 201 14.27 18.51 0.77
C GLY A 201 14.58 17.24 1.56
N ARG A 202 14.06 16.11 1.11
CA ARG A 202 14.37 14.76 1.62
C ARG A 202 14.37 13.73 0.49
N GLY A 203 14.79 12.51 0.85
CA GLY A 203 14.84 11.37 -0.07
C GLY A 203 16.12 11.33 -0.92
N ASN A 204 16.38 10.19 -1.49
CA ASN A 204 17.52 9.97 -2.39
C ASN A 204 17.08 10.22 -3.84
N SER A 205 16.67 9.18 -4.56
CA SER A 205 16.16 9.29 -5.93
C SER A 205 14.91 10.19 -6.03
N THR A 206 14.01 10.13 -5.04
CA THR A 206 12.77 10.91 -5.03
C THR A 206 13.00 12.43 -5.01
N TRP A 207 14.14 12.91 -4.52
CA TRP A 207 14.51 14.33 -4.59
C TRP A 207 14.79 14.79 -6.02
N SER A 208 15.17 13.91 -6.93
CA SER A 208 15.37 14.25 -8.34
C SER A 208 14.06 14.40 -9.13
N PHE A 209 12.94 13.88 -8.60
CA PHE A 209 11.65 13.92 -9.31
C PHE A 209 11.05 15.33 -9.35
N PRO A 210 10.17 15.64 -10.32
CA PRO A 210 9.52 16.94 -10.42
C PRO A 210 8.76 17.34 -9.15
N LYS A 211 7.95 16.44 -8.59
CA LYS A 211 7.22 16.63 -7.33
C LYS A 211 8.12 16.28 -6.16
N LYS A 212 8.51 17.28 -5.38
CA LYS A 212 9.54 17.15 -4.35
C LYS A 212 8.99 16.66 -3.01
N PRO A 213 9.62 15.69 -2.36
CA PRO A 213 9.32 15.32 -0.98
C PRO A 213 10.06 16.26 0.00
N TRP A 214 9.46 16.51 1.17
CA TRP A 214 10.01 17.41 2.16
C TRP A 214 10.10 16.82 3.57
N LYS A 215 11.07 17.30 4.34
CA LYS A 215 11.14 17.16 5.80
C LYS A 215 10.75 18.49 6.42
N VAL A 216 9.80 18.44 7.36
CA VAL A 216 9.34 19.59 8.14
C VAL A 216 9.80 19.41 9.58
N LYS A 217 10.32 20.49 10.19
CA LYS A 217 10.69 20.56 11.60
C LYS A 217 9.98 21.74 12.25
N LEU A 218 8.99 21.45 13.07
CA LEU A 218 8.22 22.45 13.82
C LEU A 218 9.08 23.11 14.90
N GLU A 219 8.81 24.36 15.23
CA GLU A 219 9.45 25.07 16.34
C GLU A 219 9.15 24.42 17.68
N SER A 220 7.91 23.97 17.89
CA SER A 220 7.47 23.23 19.07
C SER A 220 6.82 21.91 18.66
N LYS A 221 6.72 20.94 19.60
CA LYS A 221 5.97 19.71 19.38
C LYS A 221 4.50 20.04 19.19
N ALA A 222 3.88 19.45 18.18
CA ALA A 222 2.43 19.53 17.94
C ALA A 222 1.91 18.20 17.44
N GLU A 223 0.68 17.89 17.80
CA GLU A 223 -0.11 16.83 17.20
C GLU A 223 -0.54 17.27 15.80
N LEU A 224 -0.32 16.43 14.80
CA LEU A 224 -0.79 16.66 13.44
C LEU A 224 -1.77 15.56 13.05
N LEU A 225 -3.04 15.93 12.80
CA LEU A 225 -4.08 15.03 12.29
C LEU A 225 -4.23 13.74 13.14
N GLY A 226 -4.30 13.89 14.47
CA GLY A 226 -4.45 12.77 15.41
C GLY A 226 -3.21 11.89 15.57
N MET A 227 -2.05 12.32 15.07
CA MET A 227 -0.78 11.63 15.27
C MET A 227 -0.02 12.27 16.45
N PRO A 228 0.64 11.48 17.31
CA PRO A 228 1.32 11.97 18.52
C PRO A 228 2.25 13.16 18.28
N ALA A 229 2.25 14.09 19.23
CA ALA A 229 2.96 15.36 19.12
C ALA A 229 4.47 15.19 18.95
N ASP A 230 5.00 15.67 17.84
CA ASP A 230 6.44 15.73 17.57
C ASP A 230 6.79 17.02 16.80
N LYS A 231 8.09 17.29 16.67
CA LYS A 231 8.60 18.37 15.84
C LYS A 231 8.87 17.95 14.39
N GLU A 232 9.19 16.68 14.15
CA GLU A 232 9.71 16.21 12.87
C GLU A 232 8.70 15.37 12.10
N TRP A 233 8.42 15.81 10.88
CA TRP A 233 7.44 15.23 9.98
C TRP A 233 8.00 15.06 8.58
N ALA A 234 7.51 14.08 7.84
CA ALA A 234 7.81 13.90 6.43
C ALA A 234 6.57 14.14 5.58
N LEU A 235 6.75 14.83 4.46
CA LEU A 235 5.78 14.94 3.38
C LEU A 235 6.30 14.12 2.20
N LEU A 236 5.73 12.93 2.03
CA LEU A 236 6.06 12.01 0.94
C LEU A 236 5.29 12.44 -0.31
N ALA A 237 6.01 12.66 -1.41
CA ALA A 237 5.43 13.25 -2.62
C ALA A 237 4.55 12.27 -3.41
N ASN A 238 4.74 10.97 -3.26
CA ASN A 238 4.06 9.90 -4.00
C ASN A 238 4.16 10.05 -5.54
N TYR A 239 5.21 10.72 -6.05
CA TYR A 239 5.35 10.93 -7.51
C TYR A 239 5.56 9.63 -8.26
N ALA A 240 6.30 8.69 -7.68
CA ALA A 240 6.52 7.37 -8.25
C ALA A 240 5.32 6.42 -8.06
N ASP A 241 4.37 6.74 -7.18
CA ASP A 241 3.17 5.94 -6.94
C ASP A 241 1.91 6.62 -7.51
N ARG A 242 1.48 6.20 -8.69
CA ARG A 242 0.26 6.72 -9.34
C ARG A 242 -1.03 6.35 -8.60
N THR A 243 -0.99 5.40 -7.66
CA THR A 243 -2.15 5.10 -6.81
C THR A 243 -2.25 5.99 -5.59
N LEU A 244 -1.16 6.66 -5.20
CA LEU A 244 -1.03 7.54 -4.03
C LEU A 244 -1.21 6.83 -2.67
N VAL A 245 -1.32 5.49 -2.63
CA VAL A 245 -1.69 4.74 -1.41
C VAL A 245 -0.75 3.60 -1.04
N ARG A 246 0.26 3.23 -1.86
CA ARG A 246 1.13 2.07 -1.60
C ARG A 246 1.82 2.11 -0.23
N ASN A 247 2.36 3.26 0.16
CA ASN A 247 2.95 3.43 1.48
C ASN A 247 1.92 3.21 2.61
N ILE A 248 0.70 3.72 2.46
CA ILE A 248 -0.39 3.54 3.45
C ILE A 248 -0.79 2.07 3.53
N VAL A 249 -0.86 1.37 2.41
CA VAL A 249 -1.15 -0.08 2.36
C VAL A 249 -0.05 -0.87 3.08
N ALA A 250 1.21 -0.55 2.87
CA ALA A 250 2.33 -1.19 3.56
C ALA A 250 2.30 -0.95 5.07
N MET A 251 1.94 0.26 5.51
CA MET A 251 1.77 0.53 6.95
C MET A 251 0.57 -0.24 7.53
N LYS A 252 -0.49 -0.45 6.75
CA LYS A 252 -1.58 -1.33 7.20
C LYS A 252 -1.13 -2.78 7.38
N LEU A 253 -0.29 -3.30 6.49
CA LEU A 253 0.34 -4.61 6.66
C LEU A 253 1.27 -4.65 7.89
N SER A 254 2.01 -3.57 8.15
CA SER A 254 2.82 -3.42 9.37
C SER A 254 1.97 -3.55 10.65
N GLU A 255 0.82 -2.86 10.70
CA GLU A 255 -0.12 -2.98 11.82
C GLU A 255 -0.63 -4.41 11.99
N ILE A 256 -1.05 -5.06 10.91
CA ILE A 256 -1.56 -6.45 10.90
C ILE A 256 -0.48 -7.42 11.40
N CYS A 257 0.77 -7.24 10.98
CA CYS A 257 1.88 -8.08 11.42
C CYS A 257 2.38 -7.75 12.83
N GLY A 258 1.98 -6.62 13.43
CA GLY A 258 2.31 -6.26 14.81
C GLY A 258 3.76 -5.82 14.99
N PHE A 259 4.31 -5.00 14.08
CA PHE A 259 5.61 -4.37 14.27
C PHE A 259 5.60 -3.46 15.50
N SER A 260 6.73 -3.35 16.18
CA SER A 260 6.87 -2.57 17.43
C SER A 260 6.56 -1.09 17.24
N TRP A 261 6.78 -0.57 16.05
CA TRP A 261 6.29 0.74 15.62
C TRP A 261 5.87 0.69 14.15
N THR A 262 4.71 1.27 13.86
CA THR A 262 4.25 1.54 12.50
C THR A 262 4.14 3.05 12.32
N PRO A 263 4.91 3.67 11.39
CA PRO A 263 4.77 5.08 11.07
C PRO A 263 3.34 5.44 10.65
N ARG A 264 2.70 6.33 11.40
CA ARG A 264 1.35 6.79 11.08
C ARG A 264 1.39 7.70 9.87
N MET A 265 0.42 7.54 8.98
CA MET A 265 0.35 8.26 7.70
C MET A 265 -1.03 8.85 7.48
N ARG A 266 -1.08 10.05 6.85
CA ARG A 266 -2.32 10.73 6.47
C ARG A 266 -2.18 11.30 5.06
N SER A 267 -3.14 11.03 4.19
CA SER A 267 -3.21 11.71 2.89
C SER A 267 -3.63 13.16 3.10
N VAL A 268 -2.90 14.08 2.49
CA VAL A 268 -3.13 15.53 2.60
C VAL A 268 -2.91 16.22 1.26
N GLU A 269 -3.59 17.34 1.02
CA GLU A 269 -3.26 18.26 -0.06
C GLU A 269 -2.27 19.31 0.45
N VAL A 270 -1.26 19.65 -0.33
CA VAL A 270 -0.21 20.60 0.06
C VAL A 270 -0.21 21.82 -0.84
N TYR A 271 -0.13 22.99 -0.22
CA TYR A 271 0.16 24.27 -0.87
C TYR A 271 1.47 24.84 -0.33
N LEU A 272 2.35 25.26 -1.23
CA LEU A 272 3.62 25.94 -0.89
C LEU A 272 3.61 27.33 -1.49
N ASN A 273 3.73 28.36 -0.66
CA ASN A 273 3.71 29.77 -1.06
C ASN A 273 2.47 30.12 -1.94
N GLY A 274 1.32 29.52 -1.61
CA GLY A 274 0.07 29.71 -2.35
C GLY A 274 -0.11 28.79 -3.56
N GLU A 275 0.92 28.11 -4.02
CA GLU A 275 0.84 27.19 -5.15
C GLU A 275 0.47 25.77 -4.72
N TYR A 276 -0.49 25.16 -5.39
CA TYR A 276 -0.90 23.78 -5.18
C TYR A 276 0.23 22.81 -5.60
N GLN A 277 0.62 21.93 -4.68
CA GLN A 277 1.68 20.94 -4.89
C GLN A 277 1.15 19.51 -5.09
N GLY A 278 -0.13 19.27 -4.91
CA GLY A 278 -0.74 17.95 -5.09
C GLY A 278 -1.04 17.22 -3.78
N VAL A 279 -1.40 15.95 -3.92
CA VAL A 279 -1.62 15.02 -2.80
C VAL A 279 -0.30 14.48 -2.30
N TYR A 280 -0.06 14.63 -1.01
CA TYR A 280 1.10 14.10 -0.28
C TYR A 280 0.64 13.11 0.79
N THR A 281 1.55 12.30 1.27
CA THR A 281 1.37 11.57 2.53
C THR A 281 2.15 12.29 3.63
N LEU A 282 1.44 12.89 4.60
CA LEU A 282 2.03 13.34 5.85
C LEU A 282 2.35 12.10 6.69
N CYS A 283 3.60 11.97 7.11
CA CYS A 283 4.11 10.80 7.81
C CYS A 283 4.94 11.22 9.03
N GLU A 284 4.85 10.45 10.11
CA GLU A 284 5.81 10.52 11.20
C GLU A 284 7.22 10.25 10.68
N HIS A 285 8.17 11.12 11.02
CA HIS A 285 9.58 10.91 10.65
C HIS A 285 10.21 9.86 11.56
N LYS A 286 10.98 8.94 11.00
CA LYS A 286 11.74 7.94 11.76
C LYS A 286 12.73 8.62 12.71
N LYS A 287 12.68 8.31 13.98
CA LYS A 287 13.59 8.77 15.04
C LYS A 287 13.34 8.02 16.34
N VAL A 288 14.33 8.02 17.21
CA VAL A 288 14.16 7.50 18.56
C VAL A 288 13.34 8.50 19.38
N SER A 289 12.19 8.07 19.84
CA SER A 289 11.31 8.78 20.77
C SER A 289 10.22 7.86 21.29
N LYS A 290 9.58 8.26 22.40
CA LYS A 290 8.55 7.47 23.11
C LYS A 290 7.41 6.96 22.20
N ASP A 291 6.96 7.76 21.24
CA ASP A 291 5.80 7.44 20.41
C ASP A 291 6.19 6.89 19.01
N ARG A 292 7.49 6.68 18.76
CA ARG A 292 8.05 6.17 17.50
C ARG A 292 8.99 5.00 17.76
N VAL A 293 10.28 5.11 17.49
CA VAL A 293 11.26 4.11 17.87
C VAL A 293 11.52 4.28 19.37
N ASN A 294 10.86 3.47 20.19
CA ASN A 294 10.87 3.61 21.64
C ASN A 294 11.90 2.68 22.28
N ILE A 295 13.16 3.09 22.25
CA ILE A 295 14.28 2.40 22.88
C ILE A 295 15.08 3.36 23.75
N ASP A 296 15.73 2.83 24.78
CA ASP A 296 16.67 3.57 25.61
C ASP A 296 18.06 3.52 24.95
N LEU A 297 18.51 4.64 24.38
CA LEU A 297 19.79 4.73 23.67
C LEU A 297 20.97 4.58 24.63
N VAL A 298 22.06 3.99 24.12
CA VAL A 298 23.37 4.07 24.78
C VAL A 298 23.84 5.52 24.84
N SER A 299 24.54 5.86 25.92
CA SER A 299 25.26 7.14 26.08
C SER A 299 26.74 6.98 25.70
N GLU A 300 27.48 8.09 25.61
CA GLU A 300 28.93 8.08 25.38
C GLU A 300 29.72 7.32 26.47
N ASP A 301 29.15 7.18 27.67
CA ASP A 301 29.77 6.49 28.80
C ASP A 301 29.49 4.97 28.81
N ASP A 302 28.56 4.46 28.02
CA ASP A 302 28.15 3.06 27.96
C ASP A 302 29.10 2.23 27.06
N ASN A 303 30.30 1.93 27.55
CA ASN A 303 31.38 1.38 26.73
C ASN A 303 31.80 -0.06 27.10
N ASP A 304 31.29 -0.64 28.21
CA ASP A 304 31.65 -1.98 28.64
C ASP A 304 30.51 -2.68 29.40
N GLY A 305 30.75 -3.95 29.74
CA GLY A 305 29.81 -4.77 30.54
C GLY A 305 28.42 -4.87 29.90
N ASP A 306 27.38 -4.74 30.73
CA ASP A 306 26.01 -4.75 30.29
C ASP A 306 25.61 -3.43 29.59
N ALA A 307 26.25 -2.32 29.96
CA ALA A 307 25.92 -1.00 29.44
C ALA A 307 26.07 -0.89 27.92
N VAL A 308 27.16 -1.44 27.37
CA VAL A 308 27.43 -1.43 25.92
C VAL A 308 26.47 -2.31 25.09
N THR A 309 25.64 -3.18 25.74
CA THR A 309 24.83 -4.16 25.03
C THR A 309 23.57 -3.59 24.35
N GLY A 310 23.25 -2.33 24.54
CA GLY A 310 22.10 -1.63 23.88
C GLY A 310 21.71 -0.37 24.59
N GLY A 311 20.91 0.54 24.04
CA GLY A 311 20.13 0.47 22.80
C GLY A 311 20.76 1.15 21.58
N TYR A 312 20.60 0.50 20.53
CA TYR A 312 21.03 0.96 19.22
C TYR A 312 19.88 0.94 18.23
N TYR A 313 19.83 1.95 17.37
CA TYR A 313 18.94 2.01 16.23
C TYR A 313 19.77 2.02 14.95
N LEU A 314 19.62 0.98 14.14
CA LEU A 314 20.44 0.69 12.98
C LEU A 314 19.59 0.69 11.71
N GLU A 315 20.19 1.13 10.60
CA GLU A 315 19.58 1.11 9.27
C GLU A 315 20.41 0.23 8.33
N ILE A 316 19.74 -0.56 7.52
CA ILE A 316 20.33 -1.19 6.35
C ILE A 316 20.22 -0.20 5.21
N GLU A 317 21.36 0.35 4.76
CA GLU A 317 21.44 1.38 3.73
C GLU A 317 22.64 1.15 2.80
N GLN A 318 22.32 1.01 1.52
CA GLN A 318 23.33 0.78 0.48
C GLN A 318 24.19 2.02 0.19
N GLN A 319 23.66 3.22 0.40
CA GLN A 319 24.41 4.47 0.19
C GLN A 319 25.26 4.76 1.42
N GLN A 320 26.48 4.27 1.40
CA GLN A 320 27.43 4.40 2.49
C GLN A 320 28.29 5.66 2.29
N ASP A 321 27.75 6.80 2.59
CA ASP A 321 28.43 8.10 2.54
C ASP A 321 28.83 8.63 3.94
N GLU A 322 28.63 7.82 5.00
CA GLU A 322 28.93 8.17 6.39
C GLU A 322 30.01 7.27 6.99
N THR A 323 30.75 7.81 7.97
CA THR A 323 31.88 7.11 8.62
C THR A 323 31.46 5.92 9.49
N THR A 324 30.19 5.85 9.86
CA THR A 324 29.59 4.81 10.71
C THR A 324 28.96 3.66 9.92
N CYS A 325 29.17 3.63 8.60
CA CYS A 325 28.71 2.55 7.72
C CYS A 325 29.71 1.41 7.67
N TRP A 326 29.20 0.18 7.55
CA TRP A 326 30.03 -1.01 7.28
C TRP A 326 29.25 -2.07 6.50
N LEU A 327 29.98 -3.00 5.89
CA LEU A 327 29.43 -4.24 5.37
C LEU A 327 29.62 -5.35 6.40
N THR A 328 28.56 -6.11 6.67
CA THR A 328 28.67 -7.34 7.47
C THR A 328 29.44 -8.42 6.71
N SER A 329 29.75 -9.52 7.33
CA SER A 329 30.44 -10.65 6.69
C SER A 329 29.60 -11.35 5.60
N MET A 330 28.28 -11.12 5.58
CA MET A 330 27.36 -11.52 4.50
C MET A 330 27.00 -10.35 3.57
N GLU A 331 27.81 -9.29 3.60
CA GLU A 331 27.67 -8.11 2.73
C GLU A 331 26.33 -7.37 2.90
N VAL A 332 25.75 -7.36 4.09
CA VAL A 332 24.61 -6.50 4.40
C VAL A 332 25.14 -5.10 4.75
N PRO A 333 24.69 -4.05 4.05
CA PRO A 333 25.17 -2.69 4.28
C PRO A 333 24.49 -2.08 5.51
N MET A 334 25.23 -1.91 6.58
CA MET A 334 24.72 -1.41 7.87
C MET A 334 25.20 0.02 8.13
N MET A 335 24.35 0.78 8.84
CA MET A 335 24.63 2.14 9.29
C MET A 335 24.05 2.35 10.68
N PHE A 336 24.72 3.13 11.54
CA PHE A 336 24.13 3.63 12.77
C PHE A 336 23.19 4.80 12.45
N SER A 337 21.95 4.71 12.91
CA SER A 337 21.00 5.82 12.89
C SER A 337 20.98 6.56 14.22
N ASP A 338 21.04 5.81 15.32
CA ASP A 338 21.22 6.35 16.67
C ASP A 338 22.00 5.32 17.54
N PRO A 339 23.07 5.73 18.23
CA PRO A 339 23.70 7.06 18.15
C PRO A 339 24.32 7.30 16.76
N GLU A 340 24.20 8.55 16.23
CA GLU A 340 24.81 8.92 14.93
C GLU A 340 26.34 8.77 14.97
N GLU A 341 26.95 9.04 16.12
CA GLU A 341 28.39 8.92 16.36
C GLU A 341 28.65 7.92 17.52
N PRO A 342 28.65 6.60 17.27
CA PRO A 342 28.95 5.61 18.30
C PRO A 342 30.41 5.69 18.72
N THR A 343 30.71 5.36 19.99
CA THR A 343 32.09 5.18 20.44
C THR A 343 32.74 3.98 19.76
N ALA A 344 34.07 3.89 19.81
CA ALA A 344 34.80 2.75 19.23
C ALA A 344 34.36 1.41 19.83
N GLN A 345 34.07 1.36 21.14
CA GLN A 345 33.63 0.17 21.84
C GLN A 345 32.20 -0.23 21.44
N GLN A 346 31.30 0.75 21.29
CA GLN A 346 29.93 0.52 20.81
C GLN A 346 29.92 0.02 19.37
N TYR A 347 30.73 0.64 18.51
CA TYR A 347 30.89 0.19 17.13
C TYR A 347 31.44 -1.23 17.04
N GLU A 348 32.48 -1.57 17.81
CA GLU A 348 33.04 -2.92 17.87
C GLU A 348 32.03 -3.93 18.42
N TYR A 349 31.28 -3.59 19.48
CA TYR A 349 30.24 -4.45 20.03
C TYR A 349 29.20 -4.84 18.98
N ILE A 350 28.65 -3.86 18.25
CA ILE A 350 27.62 -4.12 17.24
C ILE A 350 28.18 -4.95 16.08
N ARG A 351 29.39 -4.68 15.62
CA ARG A 351 30.02 -5.49 14.57
C ARG A 351 30.19 -6.94 15.01
N ASN A 352 30.73 -7.15 16.21
CA ASN A 352 30.93 -8.51 16.76
C ASN A 352 29.60 -9.25 16.97
N LEU A 353 28.54 -8.55 17.31
CA LEU A 353 27.20 -9.11 17.40
C LEU A 353 26.69 -9.62 16.05
N PHE A 354 26.81 -8.82 14.98
CA PHE A 354 26.45 -9.26 13.62
C PHE A 354 27.35 -10.38 13.10
N ASP A 355 28.65 -10.31 13.34
CA ASP A 355 29.59 -11.37 12.95
C ASP A 355 29.27 -12.69 13.63
N SER A 356 28.87 -12.66 14.92
CA SER A 356 28.45 -13.85 15.68
C SER A 356 27.13 -14.41 15.14
N PHE A 357 26.15 -13.58 14.88
CA PHE A 357 24.86 -13.92 14.27
C PHE A 357 25.06 -14.60 12.90
N GLU A 358 25.82 -13.95 12.01
CA GLU A 358 26.06 -14.46 10.67
C GLU A 358 26.93 -15.74 10.66
N THR A 359 27.80 -15.88 11.64
CA THR A 359 28.57 -17.13 11.84
C THR A 359 27.66 -18.28 12.25
N ALA A 360 26.71 -18.03 13.17
CA ALA A 360 25.73 -19.04 13.56
C ALA A 360 24.85 -19.46 12.35
N LEU A 361 24.40 -18.49 11.55
CA LEU A 361 23.66 -18.77 10.32
C LEU A 361 24.44 -19.66 9.35
N ARG A 362 25.69 -19.31 9.04
CA ARG A 362 26.55 -20.09 8.11
C ARG A 362 26.83 -21.50 8.60
N ASN A 363 26.90 -21.67 9.92
CA ASN A 363 27.16 -22.98 10.53
C ASN A 363 25.89 -23.84 10.66
N ASN A 364 24.72 -23.32 10.24
CA ASN A 364 23.41 -23.94 10.48
C ASN A 364 23.20 -24.26 11.98
N ASP A 365 23.67 -23.38 12.86
CA ASP A 365 23.42 -23.50 14.29
C ASP A 365 22.06 -22.88 14.61
N TRP A 366 21.10 -23.72 14.89
CA TRP A 366 19.69 -23.38 15.16
C TRP A 366 19.32 -23.48 16.64
N SER A 367 20.33 -23.75 17.51
CA SER A 367 20.07 -23.87 18.93
C SER A 367 19.76 -22.51 19.59
N GLU A 368 18.91 -22.50 20.60
CA GLU A 368 18.58 -21.29 21.36
C GLU A 368 19.77 -20.74 22.16
N GLU A 369 20.75 -21.56 22.49
CA GLU A 369 21.87 -21.20 23.35
C GLU A 369 23.05 -20.60 22.59
N THR A 370 23.36 -21.11 21.41
CA THR A 370 24.54 -20.73 20.61
C THR A 370 24.20 -20.32 19.19
N GLY A 371 23.07 -20.76 18.66
CA GLY A 371 22.63 -20.54 17.31
C GLY A 371 22.06 -19.15 17.05
N TYR A 372 21.59 -18.95 15.82
CA TYR A 372 21.06 -17.65 15.40
C TYR A 372 19.86 -17.17 16.26
N PRO A 373 18.99 -18.04 16.85
CA PRO A 373 17.87 -17.58 17.67
C PRO A 373 18.30 -16.85 18.95
N LYS A 374 19.57 -17.03 19.38
CA LYS A 374 20.16 -16.27 20.48
C LYS A 374 20.25 -14.77 20.19
N TYR A 375 20.47 -14.40 18.93
CA TYR A 375 20.86 -13.06 18.51
C TYR A 375 19.68 -12.24 18.01
N ILE A 376 18.67 -12.87 17.38
CA ILE A 376 17.54 -12.20 16.74
C ILE A 376 16.19 -12.56 17.38
N ASP A 377 15.28 -11.63 17.38
CA ASP A 377 13.86 -11.90 17.56
C ASP A 377 13.31 -12.53 16.28
N VAL A 378 13.15 -13.85 16.30
CA VAL A 378 12.75 -14.64 15.12
C VAL A 378 11.38 -14.23 14.59
N ASP A 379 10.45 -13.83 15.48
CA ASP A 379 9.11 -13.39 15.07
C ASP A 379 9.16 -12.09 14.30
N SER A 380 9.99 -11.13 14.70
CA SER A 380 10.18 -9.88 13.99
C SER A 380 10.77 -10.09 12.60
N PHE A 381 11.73 -11.01 12.45
CA PHE A 381 12.30 -11.39 11.15
C PHE A 381 11.29 -12.11 10.25
N ILE A 382 10.41 -12.93 10.83
CA ILE A 382 9.28 -13.54 10.10
C ILE A 382 8.29 -12.48 9.64
N ASN A 383 7.86 -11.57 10.53
CA ASN A 383 6.93 -10.48 10.18
C ASN A 383 7.51 -9.58 9.08
N TYR A 384 8.81 -9.23 9.18
CA TYR A 384 9.51 -8.49 8.12
C TYR A 384 9.48 -9.24 6.80
N TYR A 385 9.86 -10.53 6.80
CA TYR A 385 9.82 -11.37 5.61
C TYR A 385 8.42 -11.39 4.98
N ILE A 386 7.38 -11.64 5.79
CA ILE A 386 5.99 -11.72 5.31
C ILE A 386 5.61 -10.46 4.55
N VAL A 387 5.83 -9.27 5.12
CA VAL A 387 5.42 -8.03 4.47
C VAL A 387 6.27 -7.76 3.23
N GLN A 388 7.60 -7.83 3.33
CA GLN A 388 8.49 -7.53 2.22
C GLN A 388 8.28 -8.48 1.04
N GLU A 389 8.04 -9.76 1.34
CA GLU A 389 7.75 -10.76 0.30
C GLU A 389 6.36 -10.57 -0.29
N LEU A 390 5.34 -10.30 0.53
CA LEU A 390 3.96 -10.12 0.08
C LEU A 390 3.82 -8.93 -0.88
N VAL A 391 4.42 -7.80 -0.55
CA VAL A 391 4.38 -6.63 -1.44
C VAL A 391 5.44 -6.68 -2.55
N LYS A 392 6.28 -7.72 -2.54
CA LYS A 392 7.42 -7.90 -3.44
C LYS A 392 8.28 -6.64 -3.50
N ASN A 393 8.75 -6.20 -2.34
CA ASN A 393 9.57 -4.99 -2.22
C ASN A 393 10.96 -5.25 -2.79
N ILE A 394 11.24 -4.63 -3.92
CA ILE A 394 12.51 -4.83 -4.63
C ILE A 394 13.71 -4.34 -3.81
N ASP A 395 13.51 -3.30 -3.04
CA ASP A 395 14.54 -2.71 -2.17
C ASP A 395 14.60 -3.35 -0.77
N GLY A 396 13.53 -4.05 -0.36
CA GLY A 396 13.41 -4.71 0.94
C GLY A 396 14.21 -6.01 1.10
N ASN A 397 15.10 -6.32 0.17
CA ASN A 397 15.98 -7.51 0.17
C ASN A 397 17.25 -7.32 1.02
N LEU A 398 17.14 -6.61 2.14
CA LEU A 398 18.26 -6.25 3.04
C LEU A 398 19.34 -5.41 2.34
N ARG A 399 18.94 -4.53 1.45
CA ARG A 399 19.79 -3.61 0.71
C ARG A 399 19.67 -2.18 1.18
N LYS A 400 18.44 -1.72 1.49
CA LYS A 400 18.15 -0.38 2.01
C LYS A 400 16.79 -0.30 2.71
N SER A 401 16.55 0.80 3.40
CA SER A 401 15.28 1.14 4.04
C SER A 401 14.74 0.06 4.99
N SER A 402 15.64 -0.65 5.67
CA SER A 402 15.29 -1.67 6.68
C SER A 402 15.92 -1.29 8.02
N PHE A 403 15.21 -1.52 9.10
CA PHE A 403 15.56 -0.94 10.40
C PHE A 403 15.59 -1.99 11.50
N ILE A 404 16.70 -2.01 12.24
CA ILE A 404 16.95 -2.95 13.31
C ILE A 404 17.19 -2.17 14.60
N THR A 405 16.60 -2.64 15.69
CA THR A 405 16.95 -2.18 17.03
C THR A 405 17.70 -3.26 17.80
N LYS A 406 18.55 -2.84 18.72
CA LYS A 406 19.21 -3.71 19.68
C LYS A 406 19.16 -3.03 21.05
N GLU A 407 18.15 -3.37 21.81
CA GLU A 407 18.03 -2.89 23.20
C GLU A 407 18.86 -3.73 24.16
N ARG A 408 19.18 -3.14 25.33
CA ARG A 408 19.88 -3.83 26.42
C ARG A 408 19.07 -5.04 26.89
N GLY A 409 19.72 -6.19 26.97
CA GLY A 409 19.10 -7.45 27.39
C GLY A 409 18.11 -8.05 26.38
N LYS A 410 17.87 -7.42 25.23
CA LYS A 410 17.00 -7.95 24.18
C LYS A 410 17.79 -8.42 22.97
N LYS A 411 17.15 -9.22 22.11
CA LYS A 411 17.65 -9.67 20.82
C LYS A 411 17.53 -8.55 19.78
N MET A 412 18.21 -8.65 18.64
CA MET A 412 18.02 -7.77 17.49
C MET A 412 16.61 -7.93 16.93
N GLU A 413 15.93 -6.84 16.64
CA GLU A 413 14.54 -6.81 16.18
C GLU A 413 14.43 -6.03 14.87
N MET A 414 13.74 -6.59 13.87
CA MET A 414 13.23 -5.84 12.71
C MET A 414 12.08 -4.95 13.18
N TYR A 415 12.35 -3.65 13.38
CA TYR A 415 11.53 -2.81 14.25
C TYR A 415 10.35 -2.15 13.56
N HIS A 416 10.55 -1.65 12.34
CA HIS A 416 9.51 -0.98 11.57
C HIS A 416 9.77 -1.02 10.06
N LEU A 417 8.76 -0.66 9.29
CA LEU A 417 8.80 -0.59 7.83
C LEU A 417 8.91 0.86 7.33
N TRP A 418 9.49 1.03 6.13
CA TRP A 418 9.68 2.32 5.48
C TRP A 418 9.87 2.18 3.97
N ASP A 419 9.37 3.16 3.16
CA ASP A 419 9.69 3.35 1.74
C ASP A 419 9.13 2.25 0.81
N PHE A 420 7.80 2.27 0.59
CA PHE A 420 7.08 1.25 -0.16
C PHE A 420 6.46 1.74 -1.48
N ASP A 421 6.88 2.88 -2.01
CA ASP A 421 6.31 3.43 -3.25
C ASP A 421 6.65 2.60 -4.50
N LEU A 422 7.74 1.83 -4.50
CA LEU A 422 8.16 0.94 -5.59
C LEU A 422 7.77 -0.54 -5.36
N THR A 423 6.70 -0.80 -4.65
CA THR A 423 6.19 -2.15 -4.34
C THR A 423 4.93 -2.49 -5.13
N LEU A 424 4.41 -3.70 -4.93
CA LEU A 424 3.13 -4.12 -5.49
C LEU A 424 3.06 -3.92 -7.02
N GLY A 425 4.13 -4.35 -7.71
CA GLY A 425 4.25 -4.28 -9.16
C GLY A 425 4.57 -2.88 -9.69
N ASN A 426 5.00 -1.95 -8.86
CA ASN A 426 5.34 -0.57 -9.26
C ASN A 426 6.85 -0.32 -9.40
N CYS A 427 7.65 -1.32 -9.77
CA CYS A 427 9.08 -1.16 -9.97
C CYS A 427 9.47 -1.44 -11.41
N GLY A 428 9.87 -0.41 -12.16
CA GLY A 428 10.21 -0.48 -13.59
C GLY A 428 11.68 -0.77 -13.91
N TYR A 429 12.59 -0.64 -12.95
CA TYR A 429 14.03 -0.79 -13.20
C TYR A 429 14.57 -2.22 -13.04
N PHE A 430 13.71 -3.16 -12.72
CA PHE A 430 14.10 -4.58 -12.66
C PHE A 430 13.85 -5.27 -13.99
N GLU A 431 14.80 -6.12 -14.39
CA GLU A 431 14.72 -6.89 -15.62
C GLU A 431 13.38 -7.63 -15.76
N ALA A 432 12.91 -7.69 -16.99
CA ALA A 432 11.67 -8.38 -17.33
C ALA A 432 11.68 -9.81 -16.74
N GLY A 433 10.74 -10.09 -15.85
CA GLY A 433 10.54 -11.41 -15.24
C GLY A 433 10.58 -11.46 -13.72
N VAL A 434 11.35 -10.61 -13.03
CA VAL A 434 11.46 -10.67 -11.56
C VAL A 434 10.48 -9.71 -10.89
N GLY A 435 10.31 -8.49 -11.41
CA GLY A 435 9.45 -7.46 -10.81
C GLY A 435 8.03 -7.40 -11.35
N ASN A 436 7.77 -7.98 -12.51
CA ASN A 436 6.58 -7.72 -13.31
C ASN A 436 5.36 -8.60 -13.01
N GLY A 437 5.51 -9.65 -12.18
CA GLY A 437 4.42 -10.56 -11.88
C GLY A 437 4.29 -10.85 -10.38
N PRO A 438 3.12 -11.34 -9.96
CA PRO A 438 2.88 -11.70 -8.57
C PRO A 438 3.57 -12.99 -8.13
N GLU A 439 4.21 -13.71 -9.03
CA GLU A 439 4.84 -15.00 -8.79
C GLU A 439 6.31 -14.87 -8.37
N ASN A 440 6.90 -15.96 -7.95
CA ASN A 440 8.28 -16.15 -7.52
C ASN A 440 8.66 -15.44 -6.22
N PHE A 441 9.47 -16.13 -5.41
CA PHE A 441 10.04 -15.54 -4.20
C PHE A 441 11.07 -14.47 -4.56
N TRP A 442 11.08 -13.38 -3.82
CA TRP A 442 12.06 -12.31 -3.96
C TRP A 442 13.00 -12.26 -2.76
N ILE A 443 12.46 -12.05 -1.55
CA ILE A 443 13.26 -11.88 -0.34
C ILE A 443 13.96 -13.18 0.09
N LYS A 444 13.28 -14.32 -0.06
CA LYS A 444 13.77 -15.65 0.34
C LYS A 444 15.20 -15.97 -0.11
N GLN A 445 15.65 -15.41 -1.24
CA GLN A 445 16.94 -15.74 -1.87
C GLN A 445 18.07 -14.77 -1.50
N TYR A 446 17.83 -13.79 -0.61
CA TYR A 446 18.83 -12.77 -0.30
C TYR A 446 19.36 -12.85 1.13
N LYS A 447 20.68 -12.66 1.25
CA LYS A 447 21.42 -12.41 2.49
C LYS A 447 21.15 -13.47 3.57
N TRP A 448 20.44 -13.13 4.64
CA TRP A 448 20.19 -14.02 5.79
C TRP A 448 19.09 -15.04 5.50
N TYR A 449 18.13 -14.74 4.64
CA TYR A 449 16.92 -15.55 4.46
C TYR A 449 17.18 -16.96 3.90
N PRO A 450 18.11 -17.21 2.94
CA PRO A 450 18.43 -18.58 2.52
C PRO A 450 18.85 -19.49 3.68
N TYR A 451 19.56 -18.94 4.67
CA TYR A 451 20.03 -19.67 5.85
C TYR A 451 18.92 -19.86 6.88
N LEU A 452 18.07 -18.84 7.11
CA LEU A 452 16.89 -18.97 7.97
C LEU A 452 15.92 -20.03 7.41
N PHE A 453 15.72 -20.08 6.11
CA PHE A 453 14.89 -21.09 5.46
C PHE A 453 15.51 -22.50 5.46
N ALA A 454 16.78 -22.66 5.79
CA ALA A 454 17.40 -23.97 6.01
C ALA A 454 16.96 -24.60 7.35
N ASP A 455 16.49 -23.80 8.30
CA ASP A 455 15.95 -24.27 9.58
C ASP A 455 14.48 -24.67 9.43
N PRO A 456 14.13 -25.98 9.62
CA PRO A 456 12.73 -26.42 9.58
C PRO A 456 11.82 -25.72 10.61
N ALA A 457 12.37 -25.36 11.79
CA ALA A 457 11.59 -24.68 12.83
C ALA A 457 11.23 -23.25 12.44
N PHE A 458 12.14 -22.54 11.76
CA PHE A 458 11.84 -21.23 11.17
C PHE A 458 10.74 -21.34 10.11
N VAL A 459 10.82 -22.31 9.22
CA VAL A 459 9.83 -22.54 8.17
C VAL A 459 8.46 -22.86 8.76
N GLU A 460 8.39 -23.75 9.76
CA GLU A 460 7.14 -24.08 10.44
C GLU A 460 6.52 -22.85 11.12
N LYS A 461 7.34 -22.09 11.85
CA LYS A 461 6.90 -20.85 12.51
C LYS A 461 6.39 -19.81 11.51
N LEU A 462 7.06 -19.64 10.39
CA LEU A 462 6.64 -18.77 9.29
C LEU A 462 5.27 -19.22 8.72
N LYS A 463 5.07 -20.53 8.47
CA LYS A 463 3.79 -21.06 7.96
C LYS A 463 2.66 -20.81 8.94
N ASN A 464 2.88 -21.07 10.21
CA ASN A 464 1.89 -20.85 11.27
C ASN A 464 1.51 -19.37 11.31
N ARG A 465 2.50 -18.46 11.30
CA ARG A 465 2.26 -17.01 11.31
C ARG A 465 1.54 -16.54 10.07
N TRP A 466 1.92 -17.02 8.90
CA TRP A 466 1.25 -16.72 7.64
C TRP A 466 -0.25 -17.09 7.68
N ASN A 467 -0.56 -18.32 8.10
CA ASN A 467 -1.93 -18.81 8.19
C ASN A 467 -2.76 -18.06 9.24
N GLU A 468 -2.15 -17.64 10.35
CA GLU A 468 -2.79 -16.78 11.34
C GLU A 468 -3.20 -15.41 10.76
N LEU A 469 -2.35 -14.84 9.92
CA LEU A 469 -2.56 -13.52 9.33
C LEU A 469 -3.54 -13.51 8.15
N MET A 470 -3.73 -14.64 7.47
CA MET A 470 -4.53 -14.74 6.23
C MET A 470 -5.89 -14.04 6.30
N PRO A 471 -6.72 -14.20 7.35
CA PRO A 471 -8.04 -13.56 7.39
C PRO A 471 -7.98 -12.02 7.37
N GLU A 472 -6.89 -11.43 7.86
CA GLU A 472 -6.69 -9.98 7.80
C GLU A 472 -6.04 -9.54 6.48
N LEU A 473 -5.14 -10.35 5.93
CA LEU A 473 -4.52 -10.08 4.64
C LEU A 473 -5.55 -10.09 3.49
N GLU A 474 -6.56 -10.94 3.55
CA GLU A 474 -7.65 -11.00 2.58
C GLU A 474 -8.51 -9.73 2.54
N LYS A 475 -8.50 -8.91 3.60
CA LYS A 475 -9.25 -7.63 3.68
C LYS A 475 -8.51 -6.43 3.07
N ILE A 476 -7.25 -6.58 2.69
CA ILE A 476 -6.44 -5.47 2.14
C ILE A 476 -7.02 -4.87 0.85
N PRO A 477 -7.60 -5.62 -0.10
CA PRO A 477 -8.27 -5.03 -1.25
C PRO A 477 -9.39 -4.05 -0.87
N ASP A 478 -10.19 -4.37 0.15
CA ASP A 478 -11.23 -3.48 0.67
C ASP A 478 -10.64 -2.24 1.36
N PHE A 479 -9.53 -2.42 2.07
CA PHE A 479 -8.78 -1.29 2.64
C PHE A 479 -8.24 -0.36 1.55
N ILE A 480 -7.69 -0.91 0.46
CA ILE A 480 -7.25 -0.11 -0.70
C ILE A 480 -8.42 0.70 -1.26
N ASP A 481 -9.56 0.08 -1.48
CA ASP A 481 -10.76 0.75 -1.98
C ASP A 481 -11.20 1.90 -1.06
N ALA A 482 -11.18 1.67 0.25
CA ALA A 482 -11.53 2.70 1.23
C ALA A 482 -10.57 3.90 1.17
N GLN A 483 -9.26 3.66 1.06
CA GLN A 483 -8.25 4.72 0.95
C GLN A 483 -8.41 5.51 -0.36
N VAL A 484 -8.61 4.82 -1.48
CA VAL A 484 -8.83 5.43 -2.80
C VAL A 484 -10.12 6.28 -2.81
N TYR A 485 -11.20 5.76 -2.23
CA TYR A 485 -12.44 6.50 -2.09
C TYR A 485 -12.27 7.77 -1.26
N ALA A 486 -11.54 7.67 -0.14
CA ALA A 486 -11.28 8.81 0.74
C ALA A 486 -10.48 9.95 0.09
N LEU A 487 -9.61 9.65 -0.88
CA LEU A 487 -8.87 10.69 -1.63
C LEU A 487 -9.78 11.62 -2.44
N GLY A 488 -10.88 11.09 -2.94
CA GLY A 488 -11.90 11.88 -3.61
C GLY A 488 -11.38 12.72 -4.78
N ASP A 489 -11.89 13.94 -4.87
CA ASP A 489 -11.55 14.88 -5.95
C ASP A 489 -10.12 15.41 -5.88
N ALA A 490 -9.41 15.16 -4.75
CA ALA A 490 -8.00 15.47 -4.64
C ALA A 490 -7.14 14.69 -5.65
N VAL A 491 -7.59 13.51 -6.08
CA VAL A 491 -6.96 12.71 -7.14
C VAL A 491 -6.94 13.50 -8.46
N ASP A 492 -8.07 14.04 -8.86
CA ASP A 492 -8.18 14.77 -10.12
C ASP A 492 -7.32 16.04 -10.08
N ARG A 493 -7.37 16.80 -8.98
CA ARG A 493 -6.50 17.98 -8.77
C ARG A 493 -5.01 17.63 -8.82
N ASN A 494 -4.63 16.50 -8.20
CA ASN A 494 -3.24 16.03 -8.23
C ASN A 494 -2.78 15.74 -9.66
N PHE A 495 -3.59 15.04 -10.46
CA PHE A 495 -3.23 14.65 -11.82
C PHE A 495 -3.46 15.74 -12.87
N GLN A 496 -4.18 16.80 -12.55
CA GLN A 496 -4.15 18.06 -13.30
C GLN A 496 -2.80 18.79 -13.15
N ARG A 497 -2.21 18.76 -11.97
CA ARG A 497 -0.90 19.36 -11.67
C ARG A 497 0.26 18.49 -12.17
N TRP A 498 0.18 17.18 -11.96
CA TRP A 498 1.19 16.18 -12.29
C TRP A 498 0.55 15.13 -13.19
N SER A 499 0.74 15.23 -14.49
CA SER A 499 0.06 14.33 -15.42
C SER A 499 0.30 12.86 -15.07
N ILE A 500 -0.77 12.05 -15.01
CA ILE A 500 -0.67 10.62 -14.74
C ILE A 500 0.13 9.88 -15.82
N ASN A 501 0.24 10.47 -17.01
CA ASN A 501 1.00 9.90 -18.13
C ASN A 501 2.49 10.26 -18.09
N GLU A 502 2.89 11.21 -17.24
CA GLU A 502 4.30 11.46 -16.96
C GLU A 502 4.90 10.29 -16.17
N SER A 503 6.12 9.91 -16.52
CA SER A 503 6.86 8.84 -15.84
C SER A 503 8.31 9.22 -15.64
N VAL A 504 8.93 8.59 -14.66
CA VAL A 504 10.37 8.52 -14.53
C VAL A 504 10.80 7.16 -15.07
N ASP A 505 11.17 7.11 -16.33
CA ASP A 505 11.31 5.88 -17.13
C ASP A 505 12.17 4.79 -16.48
N TRP A 506 13.15 5.17 -15.67
CA TRP A 506 14.02 4.22 -15.00
C TRP A 506 13.43 3.63 -13.69
N VAL A 507 12.36 4.22 -13.11
CA VAL A 507 11.73 3.72 -11.86
C VAL A 507 10.30 3.21 -12.06
N GLN A 508 9.59 3.69 -13.06
CA GLN A 508 8.16 3.41 -13.24
C GLN A 508 7.89 2.67 -14.54
N PHE A 509 6.89 1.82 -14.53
CA PHE A 509 6.26 1.35 -15.75
C PHE A 509 5.52 2.49 -16.46
N PRO A 510 5.31 2.38 -17.79
CA PRO A 510 4.40 3.25 -18.50
C PRO A 510 3.05 3.35 -17.79
N SER A 511 2.44 4.54 -17.83
CA SER A 511 1.12 4.74 -17.24
C SER A 511 0.09 3.83 -17.91
N ARG A 512 -0.84 3.33 -17.10
CA ARG A 512 -2.02 2.57 -17.58
C ARG A 512 -3.13 3.50 -18.08
N GLY A 513 -2.86 4.81 -18.14
CA GLY A 513 -3.70 5.83 -18.75
C GLY A 513 -4.80 6.40 -17.87
N SER A 514 -5.11 5.81 -16.71
CA SER A 514 -6.07 6.38 -15.77
C SER A 514 -5.81 5.93 -14.34
N TYR A 515 -6.22 6.75 -13.36
CA TYR A 515 -6.12 6.42 -11.95
C TYR A 515 -6.85 5.11 -11.60
N LYS A 516 -8.05 4.91 -12.14
CA LYS A 516 -8.83 3.68 -11.95
C LYS A 516 -8.04 2.44 -12.40
N LYS A 517 -7.36 2.50 -13.53
CA LYS A 517 -6.53 1.39 -14.03
C LYS A 517 -5.28 1.15 -13.18
N GLU A 518 -4.67 2.20 -12.63
CA GLU A 518 -3.55 2.06 -11.71
C GLU A 518 -3.97 1.38 -10.41
N VAL A 519 -5.13 1.74 -9.86
CA VAL A 519 -5.70 1.10 -8.65
C VAL A 519 -6.09 -0.35 -8.92
N ALA A 520 -6.76 -0.63 -10.03
CA ALA A 520 -7.13 -2.00 -10.41
C ALA A 520 -5.90 -2.90 -10.54
N TYR A 521 -4.81 -2.38 -11.12
CA TYR A 521 -3.56 -3.11 -11.22
C TYR A 521 -2.93 -3.39 -9.84
N LEU A 522 -2.90 -2.40 -8.95
CA LEU A 522 -2.43 -2.57 -7.57
C LEU A 522 -3.17 -3.73 -6.88
N LYS A 523 -4.49 -3.73 -6.94
CA LYS A 523 -5.34 -4.76 -6.33
C LYS A 523 -5.11 -6.14 -6.97
N LYS A 524 -5.09 -6.20 -8.31
CA LYS A 524 -4.81 -7.43 -9.07
C LYS A 524 -3.44 -8.02 -8.68
N PHE A 525 -2.41 -7.18 -8.59
CA PHE A 525 -1.09 -7.63 -8.17
C PHE A 525 -1.12 -8.18 -6.74
N TYR A 526 -1.73 -7.45 -5.80
CA TYR A 526 -1.85 -7.88 -4.41
C TYR A 526 -2.58 -9.23 -4.29
N SER A 527 -3.76 -9.37 -4.90
CA SER A 527 -4.57 -10.59 -4.83
C SER A 527 -3.85 -11.78 -5.48
N GLY A 528 -3.23 -11.56 -6.64
CA GLY A 528 -2.41 -12.58 -7.29
C GLY A 528 -1.21 -13.01 -6.43
N ARG A 529 -0.55 -12.04 -5.78
CA ARG A 529 0.58 -12.29 -4.89
C ARG A 529 0.18 -13.07 -3.64
N LEU A 530 -0.91 -12.65 -2.99
CA LEU A 530 -1.46 -13.33 -1.83
C LEU A 530 -1.80 -14.80 -2.14
N LYS A 531 -2.51 -15.04 -3.25
CA LYS A 531 -2.87 -16.39 -3.70
C LYS A 531 -1.63 -17.25 -3.99
N TRP A 532 -0.65 -16.70 -4.70
CA TRP A 532 0.59 -17.41 -5.05
C TRP A 532 1.40 -17.75 -3.79
N LEU A 533 1.62 -16.77 -2.90
CA LEU A 533 2.36 -16.98 -1.66
C LEU A 533 1.67 -17.97 -0.73
N ASN A 534 0.34 -17.91 -0.62
CA ASN A 534 -0.41 -18.87 0.19
C ASN A 534 -0.18 -20.31 -0.29
N THR A 535 -0.15 -20.50 -1.60
CA THR A 535 0.15 -21.82 -2.18
C THR A 535 1.58 -22.25 -1.89
N GLU A 536 2.56 -21.39 -2.16
CA GLU A 536 3.96 -21.76 -2.11
C GLU A 536 4.52 -21.86 -0.68
N LEU A 537 4.08 -21.00 0.24
CA LEU A 537 4.49 -21.09 1.65
C LEU A 537 3.94 -22.37 2.31
N ASN A 538 2.71 -22.77 1.99
CA ASN A 538 2.15 -23.99 2.53
C ASN A 538 2.74 -25.29 1.93
N ARG A 539 3.47 -25.19 0.79
CA ARG A 539 4.24 -26.29 0.20
C ARG A 539 5.65 -26.48 0.81
N LEU A 540 6.19 -25.45 1.48
CA LEU A 540 7.49 -25.55 2.16
C LEU A 540 7.40 -26.56 3.30
#